data_38346fe86be22ac57394c968f79a6d6f
#
_entry.id   38346fe86be22ac57394c968f79a6d6f
#
_cell.length_a   1.000
_cell.length_b   1.000
_cell.length_c   1.000
_cell.angle_alpha   90.00
_cell.angle_beta   90.00
_cell.angle_gamma   90.00
#
_symmetry.space_group_name_H-M   'P 1'
#
loop_
_entity.id
_entity.type
_entity.pdbx_description
1 polymer ?
#
loop_
_entity_poly.entity_id
_entity_poly.type
_entity_poly.pdbx_seq_one_letter_code
_entity_poly.pdbx_strand_id
1 'polypeptide(L)'
;MNARIADTYDVIIVGSGPGGASVARELSKTGKRTLMLERGDNGKIRGSFFQLALNAGIPGQSLMFTDKTLLAMVRGLCTGGSSGFYCATAFEPPYDMLESYGIDIRDEVAELKNHVPMAPAEDRLMGTGARMIMDSALSLGYDWKRLNKFIDQDKCMADCGKCSYGCPHGAKWTARNFVEESVDQGMTLVNGARVTKILFDGNKAVGVRYRHKLKDRDVFAKRIVVSAGGVGSPELLRHSGLYQAGYDFFFDPLTMVFGTVDGLKSKGEIQMAAGLNNKDTGYLMVDLNFPTPIYLA
;
A
#
# COMPACT_ATOMS: atom_id res chain seq x y z
N MET A 1 25.53 17.14 6.84
CA MET A 1 25.10 17.62 8.17
C MET A 1 24.51 16.42 8.90
N ASN A 2 25.17 15.89 9.92
CA ASN A 2 24.60 14.85 10.78
C ASN A 2 23.62 15.53 11.72
N ALA A 3 22.33 15.54 11.37
CA ALA A 3 21.31 15.87 12.35
C ALA A 3 21.49 14.90 13.52
N ARG A 4 21.84 15.39 14.68
CA ARG A 4 21.74 14.60 15.93
C ARG A 4 20.28 14.20 16.03
N ILE A 5 20.00 12.90 15.91
CA ILE A 5 18.69 12.35 16.19
C ILE A 5 18.40 12.77 17.63
N ALA A 6 17.37 13.56 17.83
CA ALA A 6 17.00 14.03 19.17
C ALA A 6 16.80 12.81 20.07
N ASP A 7 17.35 12.82 21.26
CA ASP A 7 17.44 11.63 22.14
C ASP A 7 16.07 11.07 22.55
N THR A 8 14.98 11.83 22.34
CA THR A 8 13.61 11.38 22.64
C THR A 8 12.56 11.97 21.70
N TYR A 9 11.71 11.11 21.16
CA TYR A 9 10.51 11.48 20.38
C TYR A 9 9.25 11.29 21.22
N ASP A 10 8.16 11.92 20.85
CA ASP A 10 6.85 11.59 21.43
C ASP A 10 6.33 10.28 20.83
N VAL A 11 6.52 10.10 19.50
CA VAL A 11 6.08 8.90 18.79
C VAL A 11 7.14 8.45 17.78
N ILE A 12 7.40 7.15 17.74
CA ILE A 12 8.10 6.49 16.63
C ILE A 12 7.09 5.68 15.83
N ILE A 13 7.09 5.86 14.50
CA ILE A 13 6.28 5.09 13.55
C ILE A 13 7.21 4.17 12.77
N VAL A 14 6.93 2.88 12.77
CA VAL A 14 7.71 1.86 12.06
C VAL A 14 6.99 1.48 10.78
N GLY A 15 7.50 1.92 9.64
CA GLY A 15 6.94 1.72 8.30
C GLY A 15 6.09 2.90 7.82
N SER A 16 6.28 3.25 6.56
CA SER A 16 5.65 4.38 5.87
C SER A 16 4.50 3.98 4.93
N GLY A 17 4.03 2.73 5.02
CA GLY A 17 2.84 2.26 4.29
C GLY A 17 1.57 2.99 4.73
N PRO A 18 0.39 2.66 4.13
CA PRO A 18 -0.85 3.38 4.39
C PRO A 18 -1.17 3.57 5.87
N GLY A 19 -1.04 2.53 6.70
CA GLY A 19 -1.32 2.64 8.14
C GLY A 19 -0.39 3.62 8.86
N GLY A 20 0.94 3.53 8.62
CA GLY A 20 1.91 4.44 9.23
C GLY A 20 1.77 5.87 8.74
N ALA A 21 1.52 6.06 7.45
CA ALA A 21 1.34 7.36 6.84
C ALA A 21 0.07 8.08 7.35
N SER A 22 -1.02 7.35 7.53
CA SER A 22 -2.27 7.91 8.10
C SER A 22 -2.06 8.37 9.53
N VAL A 23 -1.41 7.54 10.36
CA VAL A 23 -1.06 7.93 11.73
C VAL A 23 -0.12 9.15 11.76
N ALA A 24 0.87 9.20 10.86
CA ALA A 24 1.78 10.32 10.76
C ALA A 24 1.05 11.62 10.44
N ARG A 25 0.14 11.60 9.46
CA ARG A 25 -0.66 12.75 9.06
C ARG A 25 -1.48 13.29 10.23
N GLU A 26 -2.15 12.44 10.99
CA GLU A 26 -2.93 12.90 12.14
C GLU A 26 -2.04 13.42 13.29
N LEU A 27 -0.90 12.79 13.53
CA LEU A 27 0.04 13.25 14.56
C LEU A 27 0.72 14.58 14.21
N SER A 28 0.99 14.83 12.93
CA SER A 28 1.63 16.08 12.51
C SER A 28 0.79 17.32 12.83
N LYS A 29 -0.55 17.18 12.82
CA LYS A 29 -1.49 18.23 13.25
C LYS A 29 -1.40 18.58 14.75
N THR A 30 -0.75 17.75 15.56
CA THR A 30 -0.74 17.87 17.03
C THR A 30 0.53 18.48 17.62
N GLY A 31 1.50 18.86 16.80
CA GLY A 31 2.79 19.41 17.23
C GLY A 31 3.70 18.40 17.96
N LYS A 32 3.35 17.10 17.97
CA LYS A 32 4.20 16.05 18.56
C LYS A 32 5.45 15.81 17.74
N ARG A 33 6.58 15.62 18.42
CA ARG A 33 7.83 15.22 17.76
C ARG A 33 7.73 13.77 17.32
N THR A 34 7.58 13.55 16.01
CA THR A 34 7.36 12.23 15.42
C THR A 34 8.54 11.83 14.57
N LEU A 35 9.00 10.59 14.72
CA LEU A 35 10.00 9.94 13.86
C LEU A 35 9.36 8.79 13.11
N MET A 36 9.50 8.79 11.79
CA MET A 36 9.14 7.66 10.95
C MET A 36 10.40 6.94 10.47
N LEU A 37 10.45 5.62 10.66
CA LEU A 37 11.53 4.75 10.20
C LEU A 37 11.02 3.86 9.06
N GLU A 38 11.53 4.08 7.85
CA GLU A 38 11.18 3.31 6.67
C GLU A 38 12.37 2.45 6.22
N ARG A 39 12.11 1.15 5.98
CA ARG A 39 13.15 0.21 5.55
C ARG A 39 13.58 0.47 4.10
N GLY A 40 12.65 0.86 3.24
CA GLY A 40 12.88 1.13 1.84
C GLY A 40 13.52 2.49 1.57
N ASP A 41 13.77 2.76 0.30
CA ASP A 41 14.32 4.03 -0.16
C ASP A 41 13.25 5.13 -0.33
N ASN A 42 13.70 6.36 -0.57
CA ASN A 42 12.84 7.50 -0.91
C ASN A 42 12.97 7.91 -2.38
N GLY A 43 13.41 7.00 -3.23
CA GLY A 43 13.57 7.29 -4.65
C GLY A 43 12.28 7.73 -5.33
N LYS A 44 12.41 8.60 -6.32
CA LYS A 44 11.25 9.03 -7.13
C LYS A 44 10.70 7.85 -7.92
N ILE A 45 9.39 7.63 -7.85
CA ILE A 45 8.71 6.60 -8.63
C ILE A 45 8.70 7.01 -10.10
N ARG A 46 9.22 6.14 -10.98
CA ARG A 46 9.38 6.39 -12.41
C ARG A 46 8.42 5.58 -13.29
N GLY A 47 7.65 4.67 -12.70
CA GLY A 47 6.71 3.82 -13.43
C GLY A 47 7.40 2.87 -14.42
N SER A 48 8.52 2.26 -14.02
CA SER A 48 9.25 1.29 -14.84
C SER A 48 9.26 -0.09 -14.19
N PHE A 49 9.30 -1.14 -15.03
CA PHE A 49 9.41 -2.53 -14.56
C PHE A 49 10.68 -2.75 -13.72
N PHE A 50 11.79 -2.15 -14.12
CA PHE A 50 13.05 -2.25 -13.37
C PHE A 50 12.93 -1.70 -11.94
N GLN A 51 12.25 -0.58 -11.77
CA GLN A 51 12.02 -0.01 -10.44
C GLN A 51 11.05 -0.88 -9.61
N LEU A 52 10.01 -1.43 -10.24
CA LEU A 52 9.13 -2.40 -9.58
C LEU A 52 9.94 -3.60 -9.08
N ALA A 53 10.81 -4.17 -9.92
CA ALA A 53 11.65 -5.30 -9.56
C ALA A 53 12.58 -4.97 -8.38
N LEU A 54 13.18 -3.78 -8.35
CA LEU A 54 14.02 -3.34 -7.24
C LEU A 54 13.24 -3.13 -5.93
N ASN A 55 12.02 -2.61 -6.00
CA ASN A 55 11.26 -2.25 -4.80
C ASN A 55 10.31 -3.35 -4.32
N ALA A 56 9.89 -4.25 -5.21
CA ALA A 56 8.89 -5.26 -4.90
C ALA A 56 9.27 -6.68 -5.35
N GLY A 57 10.36 -6.86 -6.09
CA GLY A 57 10.78 -8.15 -6.67
C GLY A 57 12.02 -8.79 -6.04
N ILE A 58 12.57 -8.25 -4.93
CA ILE A 58 13.78 -8.82 -4.31
C ILE A 58 13.42 -10.07 -3.49
N PRO A 59 13.92 -11.28 -3.88
CA PRO A 59 13.62 -12.51 -3.16
C PRO A 59 14.04 -12.44 -1.68
N GLY A 60 13.21 -12.99 -0.79
CA GLY A 60 13.42 -12.98 0.66
C GLY A 60 13.30 -11.62 1.35
N GLN A 61 13.06 -10.55 0.60
CA GLN A 61 12.89 -9.20 1.15
C GLN A 61 11.53 -8.60 0.79
N SER A 62 11.29 -8.31 -0.47
CA SER A 62 10.03 -7.76 -0.98
C SER A 62 9.18 -8.78 -1.71
N LEU A 63 9.77 -9.83 -2.24
CA LEU A 63 9.11 -11.01 -2.81
C LEU A 63 9.42 -12.23 -1.92
N MET A 64 8.38 -12.86 -1.40
CA MET A 64 8.46 -14.03 -0.52
C MET A 64 7.55 -15.13 -1.05
N PHE A 65 7.91 -16.37 -0.77
CA PHE A 65 7.09 -17.51 -1.11
C PHE A 65 6.81 -18.36 0.13
N THR A 66 5.62 -18.91 0.22
CA THR A 66 5.34 -19.94 1.21
C THR A 66 6.06 -21.24 0.83
N ASP A 67 6.49 -22.00 1.84
CA ASP A 67 7.30 -23.23 1.62
C ASP A 67 6.52 -24.36 0.94
N LYS A 68 5.22 -24.51 1.28
CA LYS A 68 4.40 -25.65 0.80
C LYS A 68 3.57 -25.35 -0.44
N THR A 69 3.04 -24.16 -0.55
CA THR A 69 2.08 -23.79 -1.60
C THR A 69 2.67 -22.88 -2.66
N LEU A 70 3.90 -22.41 -2.46
CA LEU A 70 4.58 -21.41 -3.30
C LEU A 70 3.74 -20.16 -3.56
N LEU A 71 2.84 -19.83 -2.61
CA LEU A 71 2.09 -18.60 -2.68
C LEU A 71 3.04 -17.40 -2.64
N ALA A 72 3.00 -16.58 -3.68
CA ALA A 72 3.82 -15.39 -3.76
C ALA A 72 3.22 -14.26 -2.93
N MET A 73 4.00 -13.69 -2.03
CA MET A 73 3.65 -12.50 -1.26
C MET A 73 4.58 -11.35 -1.66
N VAL A 74 4.01 -10.22 -2.05
CA VAL A 74 4.76 -9.06 -2.53
C VAL A 74 4.50 -7.86 -1.62
N ARG A 75 5.56 -7.13 -1.28
CA ARG A 75 5.48 -5.86 -0.55
C ARG A 75 6.40 -4.82 -1.16
N GLY A 76 5.99 -3.55 -1.15
CA GLY A 76 6.82 -2.43 -1.60
C GLY A 76 7.81 -2.00 -0.51
N LEU A 77 9.09 -1.92 -0.85
CA LEU A 77 10.16 -1.39 0.00
C LEU A 77 10.55 0.02 -0.47
N CYS A 78 9.70 0.99 -0.19
CA CYS A 78 9.89 2.39 -0.51
C CYS A 78 8.99 3.26 0.38
N THR A 79 9.21 4.57 0.40
CA THR A 79 8.29 5.51 1.04
C THR A 79 6.89 5.36 0.46
N GLY A 80 5.90 5.18 1.33
CA GLY A 80 4.52 4.84 0.96
C GLY A 80 4.22 3.35 0.89
N GLY A 81 5.25 2.48 1.02
CA GLY A 81 5.10 1.02 1.05
C GLY A 81 4.45 0.48 -0.22
N SER A 82 3.65 -0.59 -0.07
CA SER A 82 2.99 -1.27 -1.18
C SER A 82 1.98 -0.41 -1.95
N SER A 83 1.51 0.71 -1.38
CA SER A 83 0.66 1.66 -2.12
C SER A 83 1.37 2.31 -3.32
N GLY A 84 2.69 2.25 -3.38
CA GLY A 84 3.45 2.62 -4.57
C GLY A 84 3.12 1.78 -5.81
N PHE A 85 2.71 0.53 -5.64
CA PHE A 85 2.61 -0.47 -6.71
C PHE A 85 1.22 -1.10 -6.86
N TYR A 86 0.18 -0.64 -6.16
CA TYR A 86 -1.19 -1.10 -6.33
C TYR A 86 -1.85 -0.50 -7.57
N CYS A 87 -2.97 -1.06 -7.99
CA CYS A 87 -3.71 -0.61 -9.18
C CYS A 87 -4.57 0.65 -8.96
N ALA A 88 -4.43 1.32 -7.84
CA ALA A 88 -5.19 2.51 -7.44
C ALA A 88 -6.71 2.30 -7.32
N THR A 89 -7.17 1.08 -7.14
CA THR A 89 -8.59 0.81 -6.95
C THR A 89 -9.00 1.10 -5.52
N ALA A 90 -10.17 1.70 -5.36
CA ALA A 90 -10.75 2.08 -4.08
C ALA A 90 -12.09 1.37 -3.89
N PHE A 91 -12.17 0.50 -2.91
CA PHE A 91 -13.41 -0.11 -2.47
C PHE A 91 -13.92 0.58 -1.21
N GLU A 92 -15.24 0.62 -1.05
CA GLU A 92 -15.82 1.05 0.21
C GLU A 92 -15.46 0.05 1.31
N PRO A 93 -15.18 0.52 2.52
CA PRO A 93 -14.92 -0.37 3.65
C PRO A 93 -16.10 -1.33 3.92
N PRO A 94 -15.84 -2.50 4.47
CA PRO A 94 -16.89 -3.44 4.86
C PRO A 94 -17.54 -2.99 6.17
N TYR A 95 -18.36 -1.95 6.12
CA TYR A 95 -18.94 -1.31 7.30
C TYR A 95 -19.67 -2.30 8.22
N ASP A 96 -20.50 -3.20 7.66
CA ASP A 96 -21.26 -4.18 8.44
C ASP A 96 -20.33 -5.10 9.26
N MET A 97 -19.22 -5.52 8.67
CA MET A 97 -18.20 -6.31 9.36
C MET A 97 -17.53 -5.50 10.47
N LEU A 98 -17.15 -4.25 10.20
CA LEU A 98 -16.51 -3.39 11.20
C LEU A 98 -17.45 -3.08 12.36
N GLU A 99 -18.72 -2.80 12.09
CA GLU A 99 -19.75 -2.61 13.12
C GLU A 99 -19.94 -3.84 14.03
N SER A 100 -19.81 -5.05 13.49
CA SER A 100 -19.88 -6.28 14.31
C SER A 100 -18.75 -6.37 15.34
N TYR A 101 -17.66 -5.63 15.15
CA TYR A 101 -16.56 -5.46 16.10
C TYR A 101 -16.65 -4.16 16.91
N GLY A 102 -17.75 -3.42 16.80
CA GLY A 102 -17.92 -2.12 17.49
C GLY A 102 -17.07 -0.99 16.90
N ILE A 103 -16.68 -1.10 15.63
CA ILE A 103 -15.86 -0.11 14.93
C ILE A 103 -16.73 0.61 13.90
N ASP A 104 -16.89 1.92 14.07
CA ASP A 104 -17.45 2.81 13.05
C ASP A 104 -16.38 3.77 12.56
N ILE A 105 -16.19 3.85 11.25
CA ILE A 105 -15.19 4.70 10.58
C ILE A 105 -15.83 5.55 9.47
N ARG A 106 -17.14 5.75 9.48
CA ARG A 106 -17.83 6.46 8.40
C ARG A 106 -17.41 7.91 8.31
N ASP A 107 -17.22 8.57 9.45
CA ASP A 107 -16.78 9.96 9.51
C ASP A 107 -15.34 10.12 9.02
N GLU A 108 -14.46 9.21 9.42
CA GLU A 108 -13.06 9.21 8.97
C GLU A 108 -12.95 8.93 7.46
N VAL A 109 -13.79 8.04 6.93
CA VAL A 109 -13.84 7.78 5.48
C VAL A 109 -14.39 8.98 4.74
N ALA A 110 -15.42 9.66 5.27
CA ALA A 110 -15.96 10.88 4.68
C ALA A 110 -14.91 12.00 4.66
N GLU A 111 -14.18 12.19 5.76
CA GLU A 111 -13.06 13.14 5.82
C GLU A 111 -11.97 12.75 4.81
N LEU A 112 -11.58 11.47 4.75
CA LEU A 112 -10.54 11.00 3.83
C LEU A 112 -10.89 11.29 2.37
N LYS A 113 -12.13 11.12 1.96
CA LYS A 113 -12.61 11.42 0.60
C LYS A 113 -12.42 12.90 0.20
N ASN A 114 -12.32 13.81 1.16
CA ASN A 114 -12.00 15.22 0.88
C ASN A 114 -10.51 15.47 0.63
N HIS A 115 -9.63 14.53 0.99
CA HIS A 115 -8.18 14.67 0.92
C HIS A 115 -7.50 13.79 -0.12
N VAL A 116 -8.21 12.78 -0.62
CA VAL A 116 -7.68 11.87 -1.62
C VAL A 116 -8.56 11.88 -2.86
N PRO A 117 -7.98 11.86 -4.07
CA PRO A 117 -8.76 11.76 -5.29
C PRO A 117 -9.43 10.39 -5.33
N MET A 118 -10.76 10.34 -5.22
CA MET A 118 -11.52 9.10 -5.25
C MET A 118 -12.81 9.28 -6.02
N ALA A 119 -12.86 8.72 -7.23
CA ALA A 119 -14.04 8.74 -8.09
C ALA A 119 -14.06 7.51 -9.01
N PRO A 120 -15.23 7.13 -9.56
CA PRO A 120 -15.30 6.12 -10.60
C PRO A 120 -14.43 6.51 -11.81
N ALA A 121 -13.78 5.53 -12.43
CA ALA A 121 -12.96 5.78 -13.61
C ALA A 121 -13.79 6.52 -14.68
N GLU A 122 -13.27 7.63 -15.20
CA GLU A 122 -13.90 8.36 -16.30
C GLU A 122 -13.91 7.54 -17.58
N ASP A 123 -14.86 7.83 -18.43
CA ASP A 123 -15.06 7.11 -19.67
C ASP A 123 -13.83 7.12 -20.58
N ARG A 124 -13.14 8.27 -20.68
CA ARG A 124 -11.91 8.40 -21.48
C ARG A 124 -10.73 7.54 -20.98
N LEU A 125 -10.77 7.11 -19.70
CA LEU A 125 -9.75 6.26 -19.09
C LEU A 125 -10.09 4.76 -19.15
N MET A 126 -11.36 4.44 -19.50
CA MET A 126 -11.78 3.05 -19.68
C MET A 126 -11.19 2.49 -20.99
N GLY A 127 -10.40 1.47 -20.89
CA GLY A 127 -9.85 0.79 -22.06
C GLY A 127 -10.84 -0.08 -22.80
N THR A 128 -10.51 -0.47 -24.03
CA THR A 128 -11.36 -1.33 -24.88
C THR A 128 -11.58 -2.70 -24.25
N GLY A 129 -10.54 -3.31 -23.66
CA GLY A 129 -10.65 -4.61 -23.00
C GLY A 129 -11.52 -4.57 -21.76
N ALA A 130 -11.36 -3.54 -20.92
CA ALA A 130 -12.20 -3.34 -19.74
C ALA A 130 -13.67 -3.15 -20.12
N ARG A 131 -13.96 -2.41 -21.22
CA ARG A 131 -15.34 -2.23 -21.74
C ARG A 131 -15.93 -3.55 -22.23
N MET A 132 -15.17 -4.31 -23.02
CA MET A 132 -15.62 -5.60 -23.54
C MET A 132 -15.98 -6.57 -22.42
N ILE A 133 -15.15 -6.65 -21.37
CA ILE A 133 -15.43 -7.47 -20.18
C ILE A 133 -16.69 -6.97 -19.49
N MET A 134 -16.81 -5.66 -19.27
CA MET A 134 -17.99 -5.04 -18.65
C MET A 134 -19.27 -5.33 -19.41
N ASP A 135 -19.28 -5.11 -20.72
CA ASP A 135 -20.46 -5.33 -21.58
C ASP A 135 -20.87 -6.81 -21.59
N SER A 136 -19.88 -7.72 -21.68
CA SER A 136 -20.12 -9.16 -21.60
C SER A 136 -20.69 -9.57 -20.24
N ALA A 137 -20.13 -9.06 -19.14
CA ALA A 137 -20.60 -9.35 -17.80
C ALA A 137 -22.04 -8.86 -17.57
N LEU A 138 -22.37 -7.65 -18.03
CA LEU A 138 -23.71 -7.07 -17.99
C LEU A 138 -24.70 -7.91 -18.80
N SER A 139 -24.32 -8.39 -20.00
CA SER A 139 -25.15 -9.24 -20.83
C SER A 139 -25.47 -10.61 -20.19
N LEU A 140 -24.59 -11.08 -19.30
CA LEU A 140 -24.77 -12.29 -18.50
C LEU A 140 -25.51 -12.04 -17.17
N GLY A 141 -25.94 -10.80 -16.90
CA GLY A 141 -26.68 -10.44 -15.70
C GLY A 141 -25.83 -10.13 -14.46
N TYR A 142 -24.52 -9.99 -14.61
CA TYR A 142 -23.65 -9.57 -13.51
C TYR A 142 -23.76 -8.06 -13.27
N ASP A 143 -23.78 -7.62 -12.00
CA ASP A 143 -23.80 -6.21 -11.60
C ASP A 143 -22.40 -5.58 -11.72
N TRP A 144 -21.87 -5.53 -12.93
CA TRP A 144 -20.53 -5.01 -13.21
C TRP A 144 -20.56 -3.48 -13.32
N LYS A 145 -19.64 -2.79 -12.61
CA LYS A 145 -19.62 -1.33 -12.51
C LYS A 145 -18.21 -0.78 -12.69
N ARG A 146 -18.13 0.48 -13.08
CA ARG A 146 -16.85 1.22 -12.99
C ARG A 146 -16.44 1.33 -11.54
N LEU A 147 -15.18 1.03 -11.25
CA LEU A 147 -14.62 1.06 -9.90
C LEU A 147 -14.08 2.45 -9.57
N ASN A 148 -14.20 2.82 -8.30
CA ASN A 148 -13.54 4.02 -7.80
C ASN A 148 -12.02 3.85 -7.87
N LYS A 149 -11.35 4.94 -8.22
CA LYS A 149 -9.89 5.00 -8.35
C LYS A 149 -9.33 6.09 -7.46
N PHE A 150 -8.24 5.80 -6.76
CA PHE A 150 -7.42 6.81 -6.09
C PHE A 150 -6.51 7.50 -7.10
N ILE A 151 -7.12 8.17 -8.07
CA ILE A 151 -6.43 8.81 -9.19
C ILE A 151 -7.00 10.22 -9.39
N ASP A 152 -6.13 11.21 -9.44
CA ASP A 152 -6.40 12.52 -10.00
C ASP A 152 -6.56 12.31 -11.51
N GLN A 153 -7.80 12.28 -11.98
CA GLN A 153 -8.12 11.86 -13.34
C GLN A 153 -7.66 12.91 -14.37
N ASP A 154 -7.56 14.19 -13.99
CA ASP A 154 -7.06 15.24 -14.88
C ASP A 154 -5.58 15.04 -15.23
N LYS A 155 -4.79 14.49 -14.32
CA LYS A 155 -3.38 14.15 -14.54
C LYS A 155 -3.19 12.76 -15.17
N CYS A 156 -4.22 11.92 -15.16
CA CYS A 156 -4.11 10.56 -15.66
C CYS A 156 -4.14 10.53 -17.18
N MET A 157 -3.22 9.79 -17.76
CA MET A 157 -3.15 9.57 -19.20
C MET A 157 -3.86 8.27 -19.56
N ALA A 158 -4.74 8.34 -20.56
CA ALA A 158 -5.27 7.15 -21.22
C ALA A 158 -4.13 6.32 -21.83
N ASP A 159 -4.34 5.02 -21.98
CA ASP A 159 -3.39 4.07 -22.57
C ASP A 159 -1.99 4.02 -21.91
N CYS A 160 -1.86 4.45 -20.66
CA CYS A 160 -0.61 4.43 -19.90
C CYS A 160 -0.29 3.04 -19.31
N GLY A 161 -1.26 2.33 -18.69
CA GLY A 161 -1.13 0.99 -18.12
C GLY A 161 -0.10 0.82 -17.00
N LYS A 162 0.40 1.89 -16.37
CA LYS A 162 1.53 1.85 -15.43
C LYS A 162 1.15 1.93 -13.95
N CYS A 163 -0.12 1.71 -13.60
CA CYS A 163 -0.55 1.84 -12.20
C CYS A 163 0.23 0.91 -11.27
N SER A 164 0.39 -0.38 -11.63
CA SER A 164 1.15 -1.36 -10.85
C SER A 164 2.67 -1.15 -10.85
N TYR A 165 3.20 -0.33 -11.75
CA TYR A 165 4.64 0.02 -11.78
C TYR A 165 4.96 1.30 -10.98
N GLY A 166 3.95 1.89 -10.36
CA GLY A 166 4.02 3.24 -9.85
C GLY A 166 3.65 4.26 -10.95
N CYS A 167 3.02 5.34 -10.59
CA CYS A 167 2.55 6.33 -11.55
C CYS A 167 3.64 7.34 -11.87
N PRO A 168 4.17 7.40 -13.12
CA PRO A 168 5.19 8.38 -13.50
C PRO A 168 4.64 9.80 -13.63
N HIS A 169 3.31 9.94 -13.71
CA HIS A 169 2.62 11.21 -13.95
C HIS A 169 2.14 11.90 -12.66
N GLY A 170 2.32 11.26 -11.49
CA GLY A 170 1.83 11.79 -10.22
C GLY A 170 0.30 11.84 -10.09
N ALA A 171 -0.43 11.15 -10.99
CA ALA A 171 -1.88 11.08 -10.95
C ALA A 171 -2.40 10.13 -9.84
N LYS A 172 -1.69 9.03 -9.61
CA LYS A 172 -2.08 8.04 -8.60
C LYS A 172 -1.72 8.52 -7.21
N TRP A 173 -2.71 8.56 -6.31
CA TRP A 173 -2.45 8.77 -4.89
C TRP A 173 -1.76 7.55 -4.29
N THR A 174 -0.83 7.80 -3.40
CA THR A 174 -0.15 6.78 -2.60
C THR A 174 0.05 7.30 -1.18
N ALA A 175 0.28 6.42 -0.23
CA ALA A 175 0.58 6.81 1.15
C ALA A 175 1.80 7.74 1.28
N ARG A 176 2.67 7.78 0.27
CA ARG A 176 3.76 8.76 0.18
C ARG A 176 3.27 10.20 0.27
N ASN A 177 2.10 10.51 -0.28
CA ASN A 177 1.51 11.85 -0.20
C ASN A 177 1.32 12.30 1.26
N PHE A 178 0.78 11.43 2.11
CA PHE A 178 0.62 11.73 3.54
C PHE A 178 1.95 11.78 4.29
N VAL A 179 2.94 10.95 3.89
CA VAL A 179 4.28 11.02 4.47
C VAL A 179 4.94 12.36 4.15
N GLU A 180 4.87 12.81 2.89
CA GLU A 180 5.44 14.09 2.45
C GLU A 180 4.75 15.28 3.17
N GLU A 181 3.42 15.28 3.23
CA GLU A 181 2.64 16.26 4.01
C GLU A 181 3.10 16.30 5.47
N SER A 182 3.31 15.14 6.10
CA SER A 182 3.76 15.06 7.49
C SER A 182 5.19 15.57 7.69
N VAL A 183 6.08 15.33 6.72
CA VAL A 183 7.46 15.84 6.73
C VAL A 183 7.46 17.37 6.60
N ASP A 184 6.63 17.93 5.72
CA ASP A 184 6.47 19.37 5.56
C ASP A 184 5.94 20.04 6.85
N GLN A 185 5.20 19.28 7.66
CA GLN A 185 4.72 19.71 8.99
C GLN A 185 5.69 19.38 10.14
N GLY A 186 6.91 18.95 9.84
CA GLY A 186 8.00 18.79 10.81
C GLY A 186 8.26 17.35 11.31
N MET A 187 7.60 16.33 10.75
CA MET A 187 7.95 14.94 11.06
C MET A 187 9.34 14.59 10.52
N THR A 188 10.13 13.87 11.28
CA THR A 188 11.42 13.32 10.81
C THR A 188 11.19 11.98 10.10
N LEU A 189 11.61 11.88 8.84
CA LEU A 189 11.63 10.62 8.08
C LEU A 189 13.07 10.12 7.93
N VAL A 190 13.31 8.84 8.24
CA VAL A 190 14.59 8.17 7.97
C VAL A 190 14.35 6.95 7.09
N ASN A 191 14.83 6.99 5.87
CA ASN A 191 14.79 5.87 4.92
C ASN A 191 16.03 4.98 5.04
N GLY A 192 15.95 3.75 4.52
CA GLY A 192 16.98 2.72 4.69
C GLY A 192 17.16 2.31 6.15
N ALA A 193 16.14 2.51 6.98
CA ALA A 193 16.15 2.28 8.41
C ALA A 193 15.30 1.04 8.75
N ARG A 194 15.92 -0.13 8.79
CA ARG A 194 15.24 -1.38 9.16
C ARG A 194 15.16 -1.48 10.69
N VAL A 195 13.97 -1.33 11.25
CA VAL A 195 13.72 -1.62 12.66
C VAL A 195 13.83 -3.13 12.88
N THR A 196 14.64 -3.52 13.86
CA THR A 196 14.98 -4.92 14.13
C THR A 196 14.44 -5.40 15.47
N LYS A 197 14.16 -4.49 16.41
CA LYS A 197 13.68 -4.83 17.74
C LYS A 197 12.95 -3.65 18.38
N ILE A 198 11.89 -3.91 19.13
CA ILE A 198 11.28 -2.99 20.08
C ILE A 198 12.03 -3.13 21.41
N LEU A 199 12.38 -2.01 22.02
CA LEU A 199 13.06 -1.95 23.31
C LEU A 199 12.02 -1.79 24.41
N PHE A 200 12.14 -2.61 25.45
CA PHE A 200 11.24 -2.60 26.59
C PHE A 200 11.97 -2.22 27.89
N ASP A 201 11.28 -1.49 28.75
CA ASP A 201 11.59 -1.32 30.17
C ASP A 201 10.46 -1.97 30.96
N GLY A 202 10.72 -3.13 31.53
CA GLY A 202 9.68 -4.02 32.04
C GLY A 202 8.68 -4.38 30.92
N ASN A 203 7.41 -4.06 31.14
CA ASN A 203 6.32 -4.28 30.17
C ASN A 203 6.03 -3.08 29.27
N LYS A 204 6.80 -2.00 29.36
CA LYS A 204 6.58 -0.77 28.61
C LYS A 204 7.54 -0.69 27.43
N ALA A 205 7.01 -0.52 26.21
CA ALA A 205 7.83 -0.18 25.06
C ALA A 205 8.36 1.26 25.21
N VAL A 206 9.68 1.42 25.14
CA VAL A 206 10.37 2.69 25.37
C VAL A 206 11.15 3.20 24.16
N GLY A 207 11.34 2.37 23.15
CA GLY A 207 12.11 2.72 21.95
C GLY A 207 12.20 1.59 20.96
N VAL A 208 13.02 1.78 19.94
CA VAL A 208 13.32 0.75 18.94
C VAL A 208 14.81 0.71 18.64
N ARG A 209 15.29 -0.48 18.28
CA ARG A 209 16.59 -0.67 17.62
C ARG A 209 16.37 -0.77 16.12
N TYR A 210 17.14 -0.02 15.35
CA TYR A 210 17.08 -0.07 13.90
C TYR A 210 18.48 -0.08 13.30
N ARG A 211 18.61 -0.72 12.13
CA ARG A 211 19.83 -0.72 11.32
C ARG A 211 19.72 0.32 10.23
N HIS A 212 20.72 1.22 10.18
CA HIS A 212 20.86 2.22 9.13
C HIS A 212 22.32 2.33 8.71
N LYS A 213 22.61 2.24 7.42
CA LYS A 213 23.98 2.28 6.87
C LYS A 213 24.92 1.29 7.60
N LEU A 214 24.46 0.04 7.74
CA LEU A 214 25.15 -1.08 8.38
C LEU A 214 25.46 -0.89 9.89
N LYS A 215 24.93 0.13 10.53
CA LYS A 215 25.09 0.39 11.97
C LYS A 215 23.77 0.24 12.69
N ASP A 216 23.80 -0.47 13.79
CA ASP A 216 22.66 -0.53 14.71
C ASP A 216 22.61 0.73 15.58
N ARG A 217 21.41 1.25 15.78
CA ARG A 217 21.13 2.47 16.55
C ARG A 217 19.89 2.24 17.40
N ASP A 218 19.89 2.77 18.58
CA ASP A 218 18.73 2.81 19.45
C ASP A 218 18.15 4.24 19.43
N VAL A 219 16.83 4.32 19.43
CA VAL A 219 16.09 5.59 19.56
C VAL A 219 14.87 5.37 20.44
N PHE A 220 14.56 6.38 21.25
CA PHE A 220 13.57 6.28 22.31
C PHE A 220 12.37 7.19 22.04
N ALA A 221 11.18 6.75 22.47
CA ALA A 221 9.96 7.53 22.40
C ALA A 221 8.96 7.10 23.49
N LYS A 222 7.99 7.97 23.75
CA LYS A 222 6.90 7.69 24.68
C LYS A 222 5.92 6.63 24.13
N ARG A 223 5.79 6.52 22.81
CA ARG A 223 4.89 5.60 22.10
C ARG A 223 5.55 5.05 20.84
N ILE A 224 5.25 3.79 20.52
CA ILE A 224 5.70 3.10 19.31
C ILE A 224 4.48 2.66 18.53
N VAL A 225 4.41 3.05 17.27
CA VAL A 225 3.40 2.59 16.30
C VAL A 225 4.06 1.57 15.38
N VAL A 226 3.59 0.34 15.40
CA VAL A 226 4.07 -0.73 14.53
C VAL A 226 3.16 -0.83 13.30
N SER A 227 3.65 -0.40 12.15
CA SER A 227 2.94 -0.37 10.86
C SER A 227 3.80 -0.91 9.71
N ALA A 228 4.58 -1.96 9.99
CA ALA A 228 5.52 -2.57 9.04
C ALA A 228 4.85 -3.58 8.05
N GLY A 229 3.53 -3.55 7.93
CA GLY A 229 2.73 -4.41 7.08
C GLY A 229 2.46 -5.81 7.67
N GLY A 230 1.64 -6.61 6.98
CA GLY A 230 1.14 -7.90 7.47
C GLY A 230 2.23 -8.95 7.77
N VAL A 231 3.40 -8.84 7.13
CA VAL A 231 4.55 -9.72 7.39
C VAL A 231 5.56 -9.06 8.33
N GLY A 232 5.87 -7.78 8.09
CA GLY A 232 6.93 -7.10 8.85
C GLY A 232 6.55 -6.79 10.30
N SER A 233 5.29 -6.52 10.58
CA SER A 233 4.83 -6.23 11.94
C SER A 233 4.94 -7.47 12.85
N PRO A 234 4.39 -8.64 12.50
CA PRO A 234 4.58 -9.83 13.33
C PRO A 234 6.03 -10.29 13.39
N GLU A 235 6.83 -10.16 12.32
CA GLU A 235 8.27 -10.43 12.35
C GLU A 235 8.96 -9.59 13.43
N LEU A 236 8.73 -8.28 13.44
CA LEU A 236 9.29 -7.35 14.42
C LEU A 236 8.84 -7.66 15.84
N LEU A 237 7.54 -7.93 16.06
CA LEU A 237 6.98 -8.25 17.37
C LEU A 237 7.60 -9.53 17.93
N ARG A 238 7.73 -10.58 17.10
CA ARG A 238 8.35 -11.85 17.52
C ARG A 238 9.83 -11.69 17.87
N HIS A 239 10.59 -10.95 17.06
CA HIS A 239 12.00 -10.62 17.37
C HIS A 239 12.14 -9.76 18.63
N SER A 240 11.06 -9.14 19.09
CA SER A 240 11.02 -8.34 20.31
C SER A 240 10.52 -9.11 21.53
N GLY A 241 10.24 -10.43 21.39
CA GLY A 241 9.80 -11.31 22.49
C GLY A 241 8.28 -11.52 22.57
N LEU A 242 7.51 -10.94 21.65
CA LEU A 242 6.05 -11.10 21.59
C LEU A 242 5.69 -12.27 20.65
N TYR A 243 5.93 -13.47 21.07
CA TYR A 243 5.87 -14.68 20.25
C TYR A 243 4.46 -15.06 19.77
N GLN A 244 3.41 -14.52 20.36
CA GLN A 244 2.01 -14.75 19.97
C GLN A 244 1.64 -14.03 18.65
N ALA A 245 2.44 -13.06 18.23
CA ALA A 245 2.17 -12.34 16.98
C ALA A 245 2.39 -13.24 15.74
N GLY A 246 1.46 -13.18 14.78
CA GLY A 246 1.61 -13.82 13.47
C GLY A 246 1.27 -15.32 13.45
N TYR A 247 0.50 -15.82 14.39
CA TYR A 247 -0.08 -17.17 14.30
C TYR A 247 -1.28 -17.23 13.38
N ASP A 248 -2.15 -16.23 13.44
CA ASP A 248 -3.28 -16.11 12.56
C ASP A 248 -2.85 -15.30 11.34
N PHE A 249 -3.10 -15.84 10.16
CA PHE A 249 -2.78 -15.21 8.89
C PHE A 249 -3.98 -15.30 7.96
N PHE A 250 -4.37 -14.15 7.43
CA PHE A 250 -5.31 -14.08 6.32
C PHE A 250 -4.69 -13.32 5.15
N PHE A 251 -5.16 -13.60 3.98
CA PHE A 251 -4.72 -12.93 2.75
C PHE A 251 -5.87 -12.87 1.76
N ASP A 252 -5.76 -11.97 0.82
CA ASP A 252 -6.66 -11.85 -0.31
C ASP A 252 -6.12 -12.68 -1.48
N PRO A 253 -6.65 -13.90 -1.71
CA PRO A 253 -6.17 -14.76 -2.77
C PRO A 253 -6.62 -14.23 -4.13
N LEU A 254 -5.68 -14.00 -5.03
CA LEU A 254 -5.96 -13.57 -6.39
C LEU A 254 -5.77 -14.75 -7.36
N THR A 255 -6.84 -15.05 -8.11
CA THR A 255 -6.76 -15.93 -9.29
C THR A 255 -6.95 -15.11 -10.55
N MET A 256 -6.03 -15.23 -11.48
CA MET A 256 -6.09 -14.53 -12.77
C MET A 256 -6.43 -15.49 -13.90
N VAL A 257 -7.42 -15.12 -14.70
CA VAL A 257 -7.77 -15.84 -15.94
C VAL A 257 -7.35 -14.96 -17.11
N PHE A 258 -6.50 -15.51 -17.98
CA PHE A 258 -6.03 -14.83 -19.18
C PHE A 258 -6.72 -15.39 -20.41
N GLY A 259 -7.05 -14.51 -21.34
CA GLY A 259 -7.61 -14.86 -22.63
C GLY A 259 -7.06 -13.95 -23.72
N THR A 260 -7.19 -14.36 -24.97
CA THR A 260 -6.86 -13.58 -26.15
C THR A 260 -8.13 -13.29 -26.93
N VAL A 261 -8.22 -12.07 -27.45
CA VAL A 261 -9.30 -11.64 -28.36
C VAL A 261 -8.65 -11.09 -29.62
N ASP A 262 -9.05 -11.61 -30.76
CA ASP A 262 -8.49 -11.18 -32.04
C ASP A 262 -8.72 -9.70 -32.29
N GLY A 263 -7.65 -9.00 -32.68
CA GLY A 263 -7.68 -7.57 -32.94
C GLY A 263 -7.67 -6.66 -31.71
N LEU A 264 -7.81 -7.18 -30.50
CA LEU A 264 -7.78 -6.37 -29.26
C LEU A 264 -6.34 -5.99 -28.89
N LYS A 265 -6.12 -4.70 -28.67
CA LYS A 265 -4.86 -4.14 -28.16
C LYS A 265 -5.11 -3.43 -26.81
N SER A 266 -5.08 -4.19 -25.74
CA SER A 266 -5.42 -3.67 -24.38
C SER A 266 -4.21 -3.33 -23.48
N LYS A 267 -2.98 -3.50 -23.97
CA LYS A 267 -1.74 -3.42 -23.15
C LYS A 267 -1.44 -2.07 -22.46
N GLY A 268 -2.14 -1.04 -22.80
CA GLY A 268 -1.95 0.32 -22.24
C GLY A 268 -3.07 0.77 -21.32
N GLU A 269 -4.07 -0.04 -21.11
CA GLU A 269 -5.27 0.36 -20.36
C GLU A 269 -4.99 0.51 -18.85
N ILE A 270 -5.78 1.34 -18.18
CA ILE A 270 -5.70 1.39 -16.71
C ILE A 270 -6.21 0.07 -16.13
N GLN A 271 -5.53 -0.38 -15.10
CA GLN A 271 -5.81 -1.66 -14.46
C GLN A 271 -6.99 -1.56 -13.50
N MET A 272 -7.83 -2.60 -13.43
CA MET A 272 -8.96 -2.68 -12.51
C MET A 272 -9.89 -1.45 -12.63
N ALA A 273 -10.31 -1.14 -13.86
CA ALA A 273 -11.17 0.01 -14.15
C ALA A 273 -12.64 -0.28 -13.84
N ALA A 274 -13.05 -1.53 -13.99
CA ALA A 274 -14.41 -2.00 -13.75
C ALA A 274 -14.40 -3.36 -13.03
N GLY A 275 -15.51 -3.70 -12.40
CA GLY A 275 -15.63 -4.94 -11.66
C GLY A 275 -16.94 -5.05 -10.91
N LEU A 276 -17.09 -6.15 -10.19
CA LEU A 276 -18.19 -6.37 -9.27
C LEU A 276 -17.68 -6.79 -7.90
N ASN A 277 -18.43 -6.41 -6.86
CA ASN A 277 -18.26 -6.93 -5.51
C ASN A 277 -19.51 -7.76 -5.18
N ASN A 278 -19.38 -9.08 -5.24
CA ASN A 278 -20.46 -9.98 -4.87
C ASN A 278 -20.39 -10.27 -3.36
N LYS A 279 -21.16 -9.50 -2.59
CA LYS A 279 -21.20 -9.62 -1.13
C LYS A 279 -21.81 -10.95 -0.66
N ASP A 280 -22.74 -11.52 -1.41
CA ASP A 280 -23.46 -12.73 -1.04
C ASP A 280 -22.57 -13.98 -1.08
N THR A 281 -21.66 -14.03 -2.03
CA THR A 281 -20.72 -15.13 -2.22
C THR A 281 -19.29 -14.79 -1.79
N GLY A 282 -19.03 -13.53 -1.41
CA GLY A 282 -17.78 -13.10 -0.81
C GLY A 282 -16.58 -13.01 -1.80
N TYR A 283 -16.83 -12.69 -3.09
CA TYR A 283 -15.76 -12.51 -4.05
C TYR A 283 -15.84 -11.18 -4.81
N LEU A 284 -14.67 -10.73 -5.25
CA LEU A 284 -14.50 -9.62 -6.17
C LEU A 284 -14.10 -10.15 -7.55
N MET A 285 -14.66 -9.59 -8.62
CA MET A 285 -14.15 -9.78 -9.98
C MET A 285 -13.81 -8.41 -10.58
N VAL A 286 -12.69 -8.33 -11.25
CA VAL A 286 -12.21 -7.08 -11.85
C VAL A 286 -11.57 -7.36 -13.20
N ASP A 287 -11.62 -6.39 -14.09
CA ASP A 287 -10.76 -6.39 -15.26
C ASP A 287 -9.30 -6.21 -14.84
N LEU A 288 -8.41 -6.92 -15.49
CA LEU A 288 -6.99 -6.79 -15.19
C LEU A 288 -6.16 -6.82 -16.47
N ASN A 289 -5.41 -5.77 -16.67
CA ASN A 289 -4.48 -5.63 -17.76
C ASN A 289 -3.08 -5.36 -17.18
N PHE A 290 -2.10 -6.14 -17.61
CA PHE A 290 -0.70 -5.90 -17.24
C PHE A 290 0.12 -5.47 -18.45
N PRO A 291 1.12 -4.61 -18.25
CA PRO A 291 2.12 -4.36 -19.28
C PRO A 291 2.82 -5.65 -19.70
N THR A 292 3.15 -5.76 -20.98
CA THR A 292 3.70 -6.95 -21.65
C THR A 292 4.75 -7.77 -20.86
N PRO A 293 5.70 -7.18 -20.12
CA PRO A 293 6.69 -7.97 -19.36
C PRO A 293 6.10 -8.91 -18.32
N ILE A 294 4.93 -8.57 -17.73
CA ILE A 294 4.28 -9.43 -16.73
C ILE A 294 3.58 -10.63 -17.37
N TYR A 295 3.09 -10.49 -18.61
CA TYR A 295 2.52 -11.61 -19.36
C TYR A 295 3.55 -12.65 -19.82
N LEU A 296 4.83 -12.26 -19.85
CA LEU A 296 5.93 -13.10 -20.31
C LEU A 296 6.71 -13.76 -19.16
N ALA A 297 6.40 -13.39 -17.93
CA ALA A 297 7.01 -13.91 -16.70
C ALA A 297 6.19 -15.04 -16.08
#